data_14cf1078148b95d1b4dfeb28a24fbc7c
#
_entry.id   14cf1078148b95d1b4dfeb28a24fbc7c
#
_cell.length_a   1.000
_cell.length_b   1.000
_cell.length_c   1.000
_cell.angle_alpha   90.00
_cell.angle_beta   90.00
_cell.angle_gamma   90.00
#
_symmetry.space_group_name_H-M   'P 1'
#
loop_
_entity.id
_entity.type
_entity.pdbx_description
1 polymer ?
#
loop_
_entity_poly.entity_id
_entity_poly.type
_entity_poly.pdbx_seq_one_letter_code
_entity_poly.pdbx_strand_id
1 'polypeptide(L)'
;MASAPPIYDKMGANFMFGGHQLMIKKLFATDGSLSGTILRVALGVAMFPHGAQKLLGLFGGGGFNASMKWFEFNMHIPVIFALAAILAESVGAVALVAGFCTRIAALAIAVEMSVAVALIHWKIGFFMNWSGTQKGEGFEYHLLAVAIALALVIKGGGLWSVDRAMAGKK
;
A
#
# COMPACT_ATOMS: atom_id res chain seq x y z
N MET A 1 -38.78 35.46 -23.64
CA MET A 1 -37.32 35.70 -23.76
C MET A 1 -36.64 34.95 -22.62
N ALA A 2 -36.04 33.81 -22.91
CA ALA A 2 -35.27 33.06 -21.90
C ALA A 2 -33.83 33.58 -21.93
N SER A 3 -33.36 34.09 -20.79
CA SER A 3 -32.00 34.59 -20.61
C SER A 3 -31.00 33.40 -20.60
N ALA A 4 -29.96 33.46 -21.43
CA ALA A 4 -28.88 32.48 -21.39
C ALA A 4 -28.17 32.52 -20.02
N PRO A 5 -27.79 31.37 -19.45
CA PRO A 5 -27.06 31.35 -18.18
C PRO A 5 -25.67 32.00 -18.34
N PRO A 6 -25.15 32.66 -17.26
CA PRO A 6 -23.92 33.41 -17.33
C PRO A 6 -22.71 32.48 -17.60
N ILE A 7 -21.84 32.90 -18.52
CA ILE A 7 -20.64 32.17 -18.97
C ILE A 7 -19.69 31.80 -17.82
N TYR A 8 -19.72 32.50 -16.71
CA TYR A 8 -18.89 32.25 -15.51
C TYR A 8 -19.18 30.91 -14.80
N ASP A 9 -20.41 30.40 -14.86
CA ASP A 9 -20.79 29.14 -14.19
C ASP A 9 -20.20 27.90 -14.91
N LYS A 10 -20.02 27.97 -16.21
CA LYS A 10 -19.40 26.88 -16.99
C LYS A 10 -17.87 26.78 -16.82
N MET A 11 -17.18 27.90 -16.56
CA MET A 11 -15.74 27.91 -16.35
C MET A 11 -15.35 27.33 -14.98
N GLY A 12 -16.10 27.64 -13.90
CA GLY A 12 -15.86 27.11 -12.57
C GLY A 12 -16.11 25.60 -12.48
N ALA A 13 -17.21 25.13 -13.07
CA ALA A 13 -17.53 23.71 -13.13
C ALA A 13 -16.48 22.90 -13.90
N ASN A 14 -16.05 23.37 -15.07
CA ASN A 14 -15.02 22.71 -15.86
C ASN A 14 -13.65 22.67 -15.17
N PHE A 15 -13.29 23.69 -14.39
CA PHE A 15 -12.03 23.69 -13.63
C PHE A 15 -12.04 22.69 -12.48
N MET A 16 -13.13 22.59 -11.71
CA MET A 16 -13.26 21.62 -10.60
C MET A 16 -13.38 20.18 -11.11
N PHE A 17 -14.22 19.92 -12.10
CA PHE A 17 -14.40 18.56 -12.65
C PHE A 17 -13.19 18.10 -13.47
N GLY A 18 -12.51 18.99 -14.20
CA GLY A 18 -11.30 18.69 -14.96
C GLY A 18 -10.12 18.30 -14.06
N GLY A 19 -9.92 19.00 -12.94
CA GLY A 19 -8.89 18.70 -11.95
C GLY A 19 -9.07 17.34 -11.29
N HIS A 20 -10.28 17.01 -10.88
CA HIS A 20 -10.63 15.73 -10.26
C HIS A 20 -10.42 14.54 -11.22
N GLN A 21 -10.85 14.67 -12.47
CA GLN A 21 -10.65 13.64 -13.50
C GLN A 21 -9.16 13.43 -13.82
N LEU A 22 -8.36 14.49 -13.81
CA LEU A 22 -6.92 14.40 -14.04
C LEU A 22 -6.20 13.69 -12.89
N MET A 23 -6.61 13.95 -11.67
CA MET A 23 -6.07 13.27 -10.47
C MET A 23 -6.38 11.77 -10.49
N ILE A 24 -7.62 11.38 -10.79
CA ILE A 24 -8.04 9.98 -10.89
C ILE A 24 -7.23 9.27 -12.00
N LYS A 25 -7.10 9.89 -13.18
CA LYS A 25 -6.29 9.32 -14.27
C LYS A 25 -4.82 9.12 -13.88
N LYS A 26 -4.23 10.05 -13.13
CA LYS A 26 -2.85 9.92 -12.64
C LYS A 26 -2.71 8.79 -11.61
N LEU A 27 -3.71 8.59 -10.77
CA LEU A 27 -3.71 7.55 -9.73
C LEU A 27 -3.67 6.13 -10.33
N PHE A 28 -4.44 5.90 -11.39
CA PHE A 28 -4.50 4.61 -12.10
C PHE A 28 -3.51 4.51 -13.27
N ALA A 29 -2.71 5.56 -13.53
CA ALA A 29 -1.71 5.51 -14.58
C ALA A 29 -0.65 4.46 -14.29
N THR A 30 -0.34 3.63 -15.28
CA THR A 30 0.69 2.59 -15.17
C THR A 30 1.55 2.58 -16.44
N ASP A 31 2.85 2.29 -16.30
CA ASP A 31 3.79 2.24 -17.42
C ASP A 31 3.63 1.00 -18.32
N GLY A 32 2.76 0.05 -17.95
CA GLY A 32 2.52 -1.16 -18.70
C GLY A 32 3.73 -2.09 -18.79
N SER A 33 4.72 -1.97 -17.90
CA SER A 33 5.91 -2.80 -17.89
C SER A 33 5.69 -4.15 -17.20
N LEU A 34 6.40 -5.18 -17.67
CA LEU A 34 6.46 -6.48 -16.99
C LEU A 34 7.16 -6.35 -15.63
N SER A 35 8.15 -5.47 -15.51
CA SER A 35 8.85 -5.22 -14.24
C SER A 35 7.89 -4.71 -13.16
N GLY A 36 6.95 -3.81 -13.48
CA GLY A 36 5.91 -3.37 -12.56
C GLY A 36 5.04 -4.53 -12.07
N THR A 37 4.64 -5.43 -12.97
CA THR A 37 3.89 -6.63 -12.62
C THR A 37 4.66 -7.55 -11.66
N ILE A 38 5.93 -7.83 -11.96
CA ILE A 38 6.78 -8.68 -11.11
C ILE A 38 6.91 -8.06 -9.71
N LEU A 39 7.24 -6.77 -9.63
CA LEU A 39 7.43 -6.09 -8.36
C LEU A 39 6.17 -6.09 -7.49
N ARG A 40 4.98 -5.79 -8.09
CA ARG A 40 3.74 -5.76 -7.32
C ARG A 40 3.31 -7.14 -6.84
N VAL A 41 3.44 -8.16 -7.69
CA VAL A 41 3.07 -9.53 -7.32
C VAL A 41 4.02 -10.05 -6.25
N ALA A 42 5.33 -9.84 -6.40
CA ALA A 42 6.32 -10.24 -5.40
C ALA A 42 6.07 -9.58 -4.04
N LEU A 43 5.88 -8.25 -4.02
CA LEU A 43 5.59 -7.54 -2.78
C LEU A 43 4.25 -7.98 -2.17
N GLY A 44 3.19 -8.10 -2.98
CA GLY A 44 1.88 -8.53 -2.50
C GLY A 44 1.90 -9.95 -1.91
N VAL A 45 2.57 -10.89 -2.58
CA VAL A 45 2.73 -12.27 -2.09
C VAL A 45 3.57 -12.31 -0.80
N ALA A 46 4.64 -11.50 -0.71
CA ALA A 46 5.47 -11.43 0.49
C ALA A 46 4.72 -10.82 1.68
N MET A 47 3.88 -9.81 1.46
CA MET A 47 3.11 -9.15 2.51
C MET A 47 1.85 -9.92 2.92
N PHE A 48 1.26 -10.71 2.03
CA PHE A 48 0.01 -11.42 2.28
C PHE A 48 0.03 -12.31 3.55
N PRO A 49 1.04 -13.14 3.81
CA PRO A 49 1.09 -13.93 5.04
C PRO A 49 1.07 -13.08 6.31
N HIS A 50 1.75 -11.94 6.32
CA HIS A 50 1.79 -11.01 7.47
C HIS A 50 0.41 -10.38 7.74
N GLY A 51 -0.28 -9.96 6.69
CA GLY A 51 -1.66 -9.49 6.80
C GLY A 51 -2.63 -10.58 7.22
N ALA A 52 -2.48 -11.78 6.68
CA ALA A 52 -3.32 -12.93 7.05
C ALA A 52 -3.09 -13.38 8.51
N GLN A 53 -1.88 -13.30 9.03
CA GLN A 53 -1.59 -13.50 10.47
C GLN A 53 -2.37 -12.52 11.34
N LYS A 54 -2.32 -11.24 10.98
CA LYS A 54 -2.92 -10.17 11.78
C LYS A 54 -4.45 -10.10 11.63
N LEU A 55 -4.99 -10.35 10.44
CA LEU A 55 -6.42 -10.22 10.18
C LEU A 55 -7.18 -11.53 10.47
N LEU A 56 -6.67 -12.67 9.97
CA LEU A 56 -7.38 -13.95 9.94
C LEU A 56 -6.85 -14.96 10.96
N GLY A 57 -5.71 -14.72 11.58
CA GLY A 57 -5.07 -15.67 12.49
C GLY A 57 -4.41 -16.86 11.78
N LEU A 58 -4.17 -16.77 10.48
CA LEU A 58 -3.50 -17.81 9.71
C LEU A 58 -1.99 -17.80 9.96
N PHE A 59 -1.26 -18.82 9.50
CA PHE A 59 0.19 -18.93 9.61
C PHE A 59 0.74 -18.73 11.04
N GLY A 60 -0.01 -19.16 12.05
CA GLY A 60 0.38 -18.99 13.46
C GLY A 60 0.11 -17.60 14.05
N GLY A 61 -0.62 -16.75 13.36
CA GLY A 61 -0.99 -15.41 13.83
C GLY A 61 -2.14 -15.42 14.85
N GLY A 62 -2.28 -14.31 15.59
CA GLY A 62 -3.32 -14.16 16.62
C GLY A 62 -4.68 -13.69 16.09
N GLY A 63 -4.78 -13.31 14.82
CA GLY A 63 -5.98 -12.71 14.23
C GLY A 63 -6.23 -11.27 14.67
N PHE A 64 -7.35 -10.71 14.20
CA PHE A 64 -7.64 -9.28 14.33
C PHE A 64 -7.63 -8.77 15.77
N ASN A 65 -8.38 -9.41 16.65
CA ASN A 65 -8.52 -8.94 18.04
C ASN A 65 -7.20 -8.98 18.81
N ALA A 66 -6.41 -10.05 18.63
CA ALA A 66 -5.12 -10.18 19.31
C ALA A 66 -4.11 -9.16 18.74
N SER A 67 -4.10 -8.95 17.43
CA SER A 67 -3.23 -7.97 16.79
C SER A 67 -3.57 -6.54 17.21
N MET A 68 -4.85 -6.17 17.25
CA MET A 68 -5.27 -4.85 17.74
C MET A 68 -4.85 -4.61 19.19
N LYS A 69 -5.08 -5.57 20.08
CA LYS A 69 -4.64 -5.48 21.47
C LYS A 69 -3.13 -5.35 21.60
N TRP A 70 -2.38 -6.11 20.80
CA TRP A 70 -0.92 -6.06 20.82
C TRP A 70 -0.41 -4.67 20.40
N PHE A 71 -0.93 -4.09 19.31
CA PHE A 71 -0.58 -2.74 18.87
C PHE A 71 -0.92 -1.67 19.93
N GLU A 72 -2.09 -1.77 20.54
CA GLU A 72 -2.56 -0.78 21.51
C GLU A 72 -1.81 -0.86 22.85
N PHE A 73 -1.72 -2.05 23.45
CA PHE A 73 -1.19 -2.21 24.81
C PHE A 73 0.32 -2.42 24.86
N ASN A 74 0.93 -3.09 23.87
CA ASN A 74 2.36 -3.37 23.86
C ASN A 74 3.16 -2.30 23.11
N MET A 75 2.60 -1.77 22.02
CA MET A 75 3.27 -0.79 21.16
C MET A 75 2.78 0.64 21.40
N HIS A 76 1.71 0.83 22.18
CA HIS A 76 1.08 2.13 22.41
C HIS A 76 0.69 2.87 21.12
N ILE A 77 0.30 2.10 20.09
CA ILE A 77 -0.14 2.63 18.80
C ILE A 77 -1.64 2.92 18.87
N PRO A 78 -2.09 4.14 18.56
CA PRO A 78 -3.51 4.47 18.50
C PRO A 78 -4.28 3.54 17.57
N VAL A 79 -5.51 3.14 17.96
CA VAL A 79 -6.37 2.17 17.27
C VAL A 79 -6.48 2.42 15.76
N ILE A 80 -6.58 3.69 15.33
CA ILE A 80 -6.71 4.04 13.91
C ILE A 80 -5.46 3.66 13.09
N PHE A 81 -4.27 3.82 13.65
CA PHE A 81 -3.02 3.46 12.98
C PHE A 81 -2.78 1.95 13.02
N ALA A 82 -3.18 1.27 14.11
CA ALA A 82 -3.16 -0.19 14.20
C ALA A 82 -4.08 -0.82 13.12
N LEU A 83 -5.28 -0.29 12.96
CA LEU A 83 -6.20 -0.71 11.91
C LEU A 83 -5.63 -0.45 10.52
N ALA A 84 -5.04 0.74 10.29
CA ALA A 84 -4.43 1.09 9.01
C ALA A 84 -3.28 0.13 8.64
N ALA A 85 -2.42 -0.26 9.61
CA ALA A 85 -1.35 -1.22 9.40
C ALA A 85 -1.89 -2.62 9.02
N ILE A 86 -2.88 -3.13 9.75
CA ILE A 86 -3.51 -4.41 9.43
C ILE A 86 -4.12 -4.40 8.02
N LEU A 87 -4.79 -3.31 7.63
CA LEU A 87 -5.39 -3.18 6.31
C LEU A 87 -4.33 -3.03 5.21
N ALA A 88 -3.23 -2.32 5.45
CA ALA A 88 -2.14 -2.18 4.49
C ALA A 88 -1.51 -3.54 4.15
N GLU A 89 -1.23 -4.37 5.13
CA GLU A 89 -0.64 -5.69 4.93
C GLU A 89 -1.63 -6.75 4.42
N SER A 90 -2.93 -6.63 4.70
CA SER A 90 -3.94 -7.61 4.30
C SER A 90 -4.61 -7.20 2.98
N VAL A 91 -5.46 -6.18 3.01
CA VAL A 91 -6.18 -5.69 1.83
C VAL A 91 -5.22 -5.10 0.81
N GLY A 92 -4.21 -4.34 1.26
CA GLY A 92 -3.18 -3.77 0.40
C GLY A 92 -2.36 -4.84 -0.32
N ALA A 93 -2.00 -5.94 0.35
CA ALA A 93 -1.29 -7.06 -0.29
C ALA A 93 -2.14 -7.72 -1.40
N VAL A 94 -3.43 -7.97 -1.14
CA VAL A 94 -4.35 -8.51 -2.16
C VAL A 94 -4.53 -7.51 -3.31
N ALA A 95 -4.67 -6.23 -3.00
CA ALA A 95 -4.76 -5.17 -4.01
C ALA A 95 -3.52 -5.10 -4.89
N LEU A 96 -2.31 -5.27 -4.32
CA LEU A 96 -1.06 -5.36 -5.09
C LEU A 96 -1.06 -6.59 -6.01
N VAL A 97 -1.45 -7.77 -5.54
CA VAL A 97 -1.51 -8.97 -6.39
C VAL A 97 -2.48 -8.77 -7.55
N ALA A 98 -3.63 -8.17 -7.31
CA ALA A 98 -4.62 -7.86 -8.35
C ALA A 98 -4.18 -6.69 -9.26
N GLY A 99 -3.30 -5.81 -8.77
CA GLY A 99 -2.95 -4.54 -9.43
C GLY A 99 -4.07 -3.53 -9.40
N PHE A 100 -4.81 -3.48 -8.28
CA PHE A 100 -5.89 -2.53 -8.03
C PHE A 100 -5.45 -1.46 -7.05
N CYS A 101 -5.66 -0.20 -7.40
CA CYS A 101 -5.16 0.94 -6.61
C CYS A 101 -3.70 0.79 -6.21
N THR A 102 -2.87 0.29 -7.12
CA THR A 102 -1.49 -0.15 -6.84
C THR A 102 -0.66 0.92 -6.15
N ARG A 103 -0.77 2.19 -6.57
CA ARG A 103 0.00 3.29 -5.98
C ARG A 103 -0.38 3.55 -4.53
N ILE A 104 -1.68 3.47 -4.20
CA ILE A 104 -2.18 3.67 -2.82
C ILE A 104 -1.74 2.50 -1.94
N ALA A 105 -1.95 1.27 -2.40
CA ALA A 105 -1.57 0.08 -1.65
C ALA A 105 -0.05 0.03 -1.40
N ALA A 106 0.74 0.35 -2.42
CA ALA A 106 2.20 0.43 -2.30
C ALA A 106 2.63 1.54 -1.32
N LEU A 107 2.01 2.73 -1.39
CA LEU A 107 2.33 3.81 -0.45
C LEU A 107 2.00 3.42 1.00
N ALA A 108 0.84 2.79 1.22
CA ALA A 108 0.44 2.33 2.55
C ALA A 108 1.44 1.33 3.13
N ILE A 109 1.90 0.35 2.33
CA ILE A 109 2.93 -0.61 2.74
C ILE A 109 4.28 0.08 2.97
N ALA A 110 4.69 1.04 2.12
CA ALA A 110 5.94 1.77 2.33
C ALA A 110 5.96 2.54 3.65
N VAL A 111 4.86 3.21 3.97
CA VAL A 111 4.70 3.94 5.24
C VAL A 111 4.73 2.98 6.41
N GLU A 112 3.93 1.92 6.36
CA GLU A 112 3.83 0.91 7.42
C GLU A 112 5.18 0.25 7.69
N MET A 113 5.90 -0.22 6.65
CA MET A 113 7.23 -0.82 6.78
C MET A 113 8.27 0.17 7.36
N SER A 114 8.20 1.44 6.97
CA SER A 114 9.07 2.48 7.52
C SER A 114 8.80 2.73 9.01
N VAL A 115 7.53 2.74 9.42
CA VAL A 115 7.12 2.86 10.82
C VAL A 115 7.56 1.64 11.63
N ALA A 116 7.41 0.42 11.09
CA ALA A 116 7.87 -0.81 11.72
C ALA A 116 9.39 -0.78 11.98
N VAL A 117 10.18 -0.32 11.01
CA VAL A 117 11.63 -0.09 11.20
C VAL A 117 11.88 0.87 12.36
N ALA A 118 11.24 2.03 12.34
CA ALA A 118 11.49 3.08 13.32
C ALA A 118 11.13 2.67 14.76
N LEU A 119 10.02 1.93 14.93
CA LEU A 119 9.53 1.57 16.25
C LEU A 119 10.17 0.29 16.81
N ILE A 120 10.46 -0.69 15.96
CA ILE A 120 10.85 -2.05 16.37
C ILE A 120 12.24 -2.43 15.87
N HIS A 121 12.41 -2.47 14.56
CA HIS A 121 13.53 -3.18 13.92
C HIS A 121 14.86 -2.41 13.97
N TRP A 122 14.81 -1.08 14.07
CA TRP A 122 16.00 -0.25 14.19
C TRP A 122 16.91 -0.63 15.38
N LYS A 123 16.28 -0.98 16.51
CA LYS A 123 16.99 -1.37 17.75
C LYS A 123 17.58 -2.77 17.68
N ILE A 124 17.09 -3.62 16.75
CA ILE A 124 17.58 -4.99 16.57
C ILE A 124 18.82 -5.00 15.67
N GLY A 125 18.86 -4.14 14.64
CA GLY A 125 19.96 -4.02 13.72
C GLY A 125 19.57 -4.26 12.27
N PHE A 126 20.57 -4.29 11.40
CA PHE A 126 20.35 -4.41 9.94
C PHE A 126 19.92 -5.82 9.52
N PHE A 127 20.69 -6.84 9.93
CA PHE A 127 20.57 -8.20 9.40
C PHE A 127 19.34 -8.96 9.91
N MET A 128 18.70 -9.71 9.02
CA MET A 128 17.65 -10.66 9.38
C MET A 128 18.20 -11.78 10.28
N ASN A 129 17.36 -12.35 11.12
CA ASN A 129 17.76 -13.36 12.11
C ASN A 129 17.84 -14.79 11.53
N TRP A 130 18.58 -14.95 10.42
CA TRP A 130 18.72 -16.22 9.73
C TRP A 130 19.26 -17.37 10.61
N SER A 131 20.11 -17.04 11.57
CA SER A 131 20.72 -18.00 12.51
C SER A 131 19.89 -18.26 13.78
N GLY A 132 18.84 -17.49 14.01
CA GLY A 132 18.02 -17.58 15.23
C GLY A 132 18.71 -17.09 16.51
N THR A 133 19.83 -16.36 16.40
CA THR A 133 20.64 -15.93 17.54
C THR A 133 20.35 -14.49 17.99
N GLN A 134 19.61 -13.73 17.22
CA GLN A 134 19.24 -12.34 17.54
C GLN A 134 17.94 -12.29 18.35
N LYS A 135 17.70 -11.17 19.03
CA LYS A 135 16.46 -10.92 19.82
C LYS A 135 15.22 -10.69 18.94
N GLY A 136 15.37 -10.65 17.63
CA GLY A 136 14.30 -10.44 16.65
C GLY A 136 14.86 -10.23 15.26
N GLU A 137 14.01 -9.86 14.32
CA GLU A 137 14.36 -9.63 12.93
C GLU A 137 14.91 -8.22 12.71
N GLY A 138 16.00 -8.08 11.96
CA GLY A 138 16.52 -6.80 11.53
C GLY A 138 15.70 -6.15 10.42
N PHE A 139 16.18 -5.03 9.88
CA PHE A 139 15.37 -4.24 8.95
C PHE A 139 15.75 -4.37 7.47
N GLU A 140 16.70 -5.25 7.08
CA GLU A 140 17.10 -5.37 5.67
C GLU A 140 15.93 -5.75 4.76
N TYR A 141 15.02 -6.64 5.21
CA TYR A 141 13.80 -6.98 4.49
C TYR A 141 12.90 -5.75 4.28
N HIS A 142 12.72 -4.95 5.33
CA HIS A 142 11.88 -3.76 5.30
C HIS A 142 12.43 -2.73 4.30
N LEU A 143 13.74 -2.58 4.22
CA LEU A 143 14.39 -1.69 3.26
C LEU A 143 14.08 -2.11 1.81
N LEU A 144 14.15 -3.41 1.52
CA LEU A 144 13.79 -3.94 0.20
C LEU A 144 12.30 -3.76 -0.10
N ALA A 145 11.43 -4.04 0.88
CA ALA A 145 9.99 -3.85 0.73
C ALA A 145 9.63 -2.38 0.45
N VAL A 146 10.23 -1.43 1.18
CA VAL A 146 10.05 0.02 0.96
C VAL A 146 10.55 0.43 -0.43
N ALA A 147 11.72 -0.04 -0.85
CA ALA A 147 12.26 0.28 -2.18
C ALA A 147 11.35 -0.21 -3.31
N ILE A 148 10.85 -1.45 -3.22
CA ILE A 148 9.89 -2.01 -4.18
C ILE A 148 8.58 -1.21 -4.16
N ALA A 149 8.05 -0.90 -2.98
CA ALA A 149 6.83 -0.13 -2.82
C ALA A 149 6.95 1.27 -3.44
N LEU A 150 8.05 1.98 -3.21
CA LEU A 150 8.32 3.29 -3.81
C LEU A 150 8.43 3.21 -5.34
N ALA A 151 9.06 2.16 -5.88
CA ALA A 151 9.09 1.93 -7.32
C ALA A 151 7.67 1.75 -7.89
N LEU A 152 6.77 1.06 -7.18
CA LEU A 152 5.37 0.90 -7.58
C LEU A 152 4.56 2.19 -7.45
N VAL A 153 4.81 3.02 -6.45
CA VAL A 153 4.21 4.36 -6.33
C VAL A 153 4.54 5.20 -7.57
N ILE A 154 5.76 5.10 -8.09
CA ILE A 154 6.21 5.86 -9.27
C ILE A 154 5.66 5.25 -10.57
N LYS A 155 5.79 3.93 -10.76
CA LYS A 155 5.48 3.24 -12.02
C LYS A 155 4.02 2.83 -12.17
N GLY A 156 3.33 2.54 -11.07
CA GLY A 156 2.01 1.91 -11.06
C GLY A 156 2.07 0.39 -11.23
N GLY A 157 0.91 -0.23 -11.55
CA GLY A 157 0.70 -1.68 -11.50
C GLY A 157 1.34 -2.52 -12.61
N GLY A 158 1.83 -1.91 -13.67
CA GLY A 158 2.41 -2.63 -14.81
C GLY A 158 1.37 -3.37 -15.66
N LEU A 159 1.84 -4.38 -16.43
CA LEU A 159 0.99 -5.25 -17.24
C LEU A 159 0.01 -6.06 -16.36
N TRP A 160 -1.13 -6.46 -16.96
CA TRP A 160 -2.15 -7.32 -16.30
C TRP A 160 -2.62 -6.79 -14.96
N SER A 161 -2.64 -5.46 -14.76
CA SER A 161 -3.22 -4.83 -13.59
C SER A 161 -4.65 -4.38 -13.87
N VAL A 162 -5.49 -4.39 -12.82
CA VAL A 162 -6.83 -3.80 -12.85
C VAL A 162 -6.74 -2.31 -13.15
N ASP A 163 -5.75 -1.61 -12.59
CA ASP A 163 -5.49 -0.20 -12.84
C ASP A 163 -5.33 0.10 -14.33
N ARG A 164 -4.58 -0.76 -15.06
CA ARG A 164 -4.40 -0.61 -16.51
C ARG A 164 -5.68 -0.84 -17.30
N ALA A 165 -6.50 -1.80 -16.87
CA ALA A 165 -7.78 -2.03 -17.51
C ALA A 165 -8.74 -0.84 -17.31
N MET A 166 -8.70 -0.22 -16.12
CA MET A 166 -9.52 0.97 -15.78
C MET A 166 -9.01 2.25 -16.48
N ALA A 167 -7.69 2.41 -16.63
CA ALA A 167 -7.10 3.57 -17.30
C ALA A 167 -7.35 3.60 -18.81
N GLY A 168 -7.88 2.52 -19.39
CA GLY A 168 -8.03 2.36 -20.83
C GLY A 168 -6.68 2.01 -21.49
N LYS A 169 -6.63 0.90 -22.23
CA LYS A 169 -5.42 0.47 -22.95
C LYS A 169 -4.92 1.60 -23.86
N LYS A 170 -3.76 2.18 -23.56
CA LYS A 170 -2.93 2.83 -24.56
C LYS A 170 -1.90 1.84 -25.04
#